data_bd5a39800e1c7245fb59d699c29c32ae
#
_entry.id   bd5a39800e1c7245fb59d699c29c32ae
#
_cell.length_a   1.000
_cell.length_b   1.000
_cell.length_c   1.000
_cell.angle_alpha   90.00
_cell.angle_beta   90.00
_cell.angle_gamma   90.00
#
_symmetry.space_group_name_H-M   'P 1'
#
loop_
_entity.id
_entity.type
_entity.pdbx_description
1 polymer ?
#
loop_
_entity_poly.entity_id
_entity_poly.type
_entity_poly.pdbx_seq_one_letter_code
_entity_poly.pdbx_strand_id
1 'polypeptide(L)'
;MLRHYESLGLVRPSGRTGSGYREYAGEDIRRIFHIESLRAMGLSLREIGRALDDPGFAPSALVDDLIRRTRERIAAETELLTRLHRVHAREPAGWEEVLQVLALLRGLGDDDAAARHRAALASVDEVPAEALAEAALGEDDPYVAGVLRWALARSGGGTAALAEGLASPDAAVRDRAVRALAELPGGEADALLRDALASPDAVVRGRAALTLGTRGEADAAPVLVDLVVAGRNDTDAADALGVLAGDDGAADRIASLLVGRLADEATGASARGRLTQALAGIPGATASRALTGLLDDPDRAVALTAAYLLRLRGER
;
A
#
# COMPACT_ATOMS: atom_id res chain seq x y z
N MET A 1 6.44 -46.54 24.22
CA MET A 1 7.06 -45.95 23.06
C MET A 1 7.69 -47.01 22.15
N LEU A 2 8.72 -47.78 22.55
CA LEU A 2 9.37 -48.78 21.71
C LEU A 2 8.45 -49.88 21.18
N ARG A 3 7.50 -50.37 22.00
CA ARG A 3 6.49 -51.35 21.55
C ARG A 3 5.62 -50.84 20.39
N HIS A 4 5.33 -49.55 20.37
CA HIS A 4 4.58 -48.93 19.30
C HIS A 4 5.42 -48.81 18.01
N TYR A 5 6.70 -48.48 18.12
CA TYR A 5 7.62 -48.48 16.96
C TYR A 5 7.80 -49.90 16.40
N GLU A 6 7.85 -50.92 17.28
CA GLU A 6 7.89 -52.32 16.88
C GLU A 6 6.60 -52.71 16.12
N SER A 7 5.41 -52.34 16.65
CA SER A 7 4.13 -52.64 15.99
C SER A 7 3.96 -51.97 14.62
N LEU A 8 4.64 -50.84 14.38
CA LEU A 8 4.69 -50.15 13.10
C LEU A 8 5.83 -50.64 12.19
N GLY A 9 6.64 -51.58 12.63
CA GLY A 9 7.78 -52.09 11.88
C GLY A 9 8.96 -51.14 11.76
N LEU A 10 8.95 -50.02 12.50
CA LEU A 10 10.01 -48.98 12.46
C LEU A 10 11.30 -49.47 13.12
N VAL A 11 11.21 -50.28 14.15
CA VAL A 11 12.33 -50.86 14.87
C VAL A 11 12.03 -52.37 15.14
N ARG A 12 13.01 -53.22 15.05
CA ARG A 12 12.91 -54.61 15.41
C ARG A 12 13.99 -54.94 16.45
N PRO A 13 13.66 -55.51 17.60
CA PRO A 13 14.68 -55.93 18.56
C PRO A 13 15.56 -56.99 17.95
N SER A 14 16.85 -56.88 18.13
CA SER A 14 17.87 -57.83 17.61
C SER A 14 17.83 -59.17 18.33
N GLY A 15 17.24 -59.21 19.56
CA GLY A 15 17.17 -60.42 20.36
C GLY A 15 16.20 -60.30 21.52
N ARG A 16 16.13 -61.40 22.32
CA ARG A 16 15.46 -61.41 23.62
C ARG A 16 16.38 -62.10 24.63
N THR A 17 16.45 -61.59 25.85
CA THR A 17 17.15 -62.25 26.96
C THR A 17 16.49 -63.56 27.30
N GLY A 18 17.19 -64.44 28.04
CA GLY A 18 16.65 -65.66 28.58
C GLY A 18 15.45 -65.48 29.50
N SER A 19 15.23 -64.26 30.02
CA SER A 19 14.09 -63.79 30.80
C SER A 19 12.98 -63.13 29.97
N GLY A 20 13.09 -63.14 28.62
CA GLY A 20 12.08 -62.63 27.70
C GLY A 20 12.11 -61.12 27.41
N TYR A 21 13.05 -60.35 27.97
CA TYR A 21 13.21 -58.95 27.69
C TYR A 21 13.80 -58.70 26.29
N ARG A 22 13.38 -57.57 25.65
CA ARG A 22 13.88 -57.17 24.33
C ARG A 22 15.32 -56.68 24.43
N GLU A 23 16.16 -57.10 23.53
CA GLU A 23 17.54 -56.63 23.34
C GLU A 23 17.61 -55.86 22.03
N TYR A 24 18.26 -54.69 22.06
CA TYR A 24 18.47 -53.83 20.91
C TYR A 24 19.99 -53.68 20.66
N ALA A 25 20.41 -54.00 19.47
CA ALA A 25 21.81 -53.78 19.05
C ALA A 25 22.10 -52.29 18.81
N GLY A 26 23.39 -51.98 18.63
CA GLY A 26 23.81 -50.58 18.39
C GLY A 26 23.15 -49.96 17.16
N GLU A 27 22.79 -50.76 16.15
CA GLU A 27 22.07 -50.29 14.96
C GLU A 27 20.61 -49.95 15.26
N ASP A 28 19.97 -50.74 16.06
CA ASP A 28 18.58 -50.50 16.50
C ASP A 28 18.52 -49.20 17.31
N ILE A 29 19.50 -49.01 18.20
CA ILE A 29 19.60 -47.79 19.01
C ILE A 29 19.77 -46.55 18.14
N ARG A 30 20.68 -46.61 17.14
CA ARG A 30 20.87 -45.53 16.17
C ARG A 30 19.57 -45.21 15.40
N ARG A 31 18.87 -46.27 14.97
CA ARG A 31 17.60 -46.10 14.26
C ARG A 31 16.52 -45.46 15.16
N ILE A 32 16.48 -45.81 16.45
CA ILE A 32 15.61 -45.17 17.43
C ILE A 32 15.94 -43.66 17.54
N PHE A 33 17.23 -43.29 17.64
CA PHE A 33 17.61 -41.88 17.66
C PHE A 33 17.22 -41.14 16.40
N HIS A 34 17.34 -41.74 15.22
CA HIS A 34 16.86 -41.15 13.98
C HIS A 34 15.35 -40.95 14.00
N ILE A 35 14.59 -41.92 14.47
CA ILE A 35 13.12 -41.82 14.61
C ILE A 35 12.72 -40.65 15.52
N GLU A 36 13.35 -40.54 16.70
CA GLU A 36 13.06 -39.43 17.63
C GLU A 36 13.46 -38.08 17.08
N SER A 37 14.62 -38.00 16.42
CA SER A 37 15.09 -36.75 15.79
C SER A 37 14.14 -36.29 14.69
N LEU A 38 13.73 -37.17 13.79
CA LEU A 38 12.78 -36.88 12.72
C LEU A 38 11.39 -36.51 13.26
N ARG A 39 10.98 -37.18 14.35
CA ARG A 39 9.72 -36.88 15.05
C ARG A 39 9.75 -35.47 15.70
N ALA A 40 10.87 -35.11 16.31
CA ALA A 40 11.06 -33.77 16.88
C ALA A 40 11.00 -32.67 15.81
N MET A 41 11.33 -32.99 14.57
CA MET A 41 11.16 -32.08 13.41
C MET A 41 9.73 -32.06 12.87
N GLY A 42 8.77 -32.81 13.43
CA GLY A 42 7.36 -32.79 13.08
C GLY A 42 6.91 -33.85 12.07
N LEU A 43 7.74 -34.86 11.75
CA LEU A 43 7.33 -35.94 10.86
C LEU A 43 6.41 -36.93 11.58
N SER A 44 5.42 -37.41 10.85
CA SER A 44 4.62 -38.57 11.28
C SER A 44 5.45 -39.86 11.24
N LEU A 45 5.10 -40.84 12.08
CA LEU A 45 5.76 -42.15 12.10
C LEU A 45 5.76 -42.84 10.72
N ARG A 46 4.73 -42.60 9.90
CA ARG A 46 4.62 -43.15 8.54
C ARG A 46 5.64 -42.53 7.59
N GLU A 47 5.84 -41.20 7.67
CA GLU A 47 6.86 -40.50 6.89
C GLU A 47 8.26 -40.90 7.32
N ILE A 48 8.49 -41.06 8.63
CA ILE A 48 9.74 -41.55 9.20
C ILE A 48 10.08 -42.94 8.67
N GLY A 49 9.09 -43.87 8.66
CA GLY A 49 9.31 -45.19 8.10
C GLY A 49 9.76 -45.16 6.65
N ARG A 50 9.08 -44.38 5.80
CA ARG A 50 9.45 -44.21 4.41
C ARG A 50 10.86 -43.59 4.25
N ALA A 51 11.16 -42.58 5.04
CA ALA A 51 12.45 -41.89 4.99
C ALA A 51 13.62 -42.80 5.42
N LEU A 52 13.44 -43.69 6.39
CA LEU A 52 14.50 -44.58 6.86
C LEU A 52 14.67 -45.83 6.01
N ASP A 53 13.67 -46.22 5.22
CA ASP A 53 13.67 -47.43 4.41
C ASP A 53 13.90 -47.19 2.92
N ASP A 54 13.91 -45.91 2.47
CA ASP A 54 14.16 -45.52 1.09
C ASP A 54 15.65 -45.30 0.82
N PRO A 55 16.29 -46.11 -0.02
CA PRO A 55 17.72 -45.91 -0.41
C PRO A 55 17.96 -44.62 -1.16
N GLY A 56 16.93 -44.03 -1.79
CA GLY A 56 17.01 -42.75 -2.51
C GLY A 56 16.67 -41.53 -1.66
N PHE A 57 16.51 -41.72 -0.35
CA PHE A 57 16.14 -40.64 0.56
C PHE A 57 17.18 -39.50 0.58
N ALA A 58 16.72 -38.30 0.24
CA ALA A 58 17.52 -37.08 0.27
C ALA A 58 17.16 -36.23 1.50
N PRO A 59 17.97 -36.20 2.56
CA PRO A 59 17.69 -35.42 3.78
C PRO A 59 17.46 -33.93 3.52
N SER A 60 18.18 -33.34 2.57
CA SER A 60 18.00 -31.92 2.19
C SER A 60 16.61 -31.66 1.63
N ALA A 61 16.12 -32.49 0.72
CA ALA A 61 14.77 -32.35 0.15
C ALA A 61 13.67 -32.47 1.21
N LEU A 62 13.86 -33.35 2.20
CA LEU A 62 12.94 -33.44 3.34
C LEU A 62 12.94 -32.15 4.17
N VAL A 63 14.10 -31.61 4.49
CA VAL A 63 14.23 -30.36 5.26
C VAL A 63 13.58 -29.20 4.50
N ASP A 64 13.80 -29.08 3.19
CA ASP A 64 13.19 -28.08 2.35
C ASP A 64 11.64 -28.21 2.34
N ASP A 65 11.11 -29.42 2.24
CA ASP A 65 9.67 -29.67 2.31
C ASP A 65 9.09 -29.30 3.68
N LEU A 66 9.79 -29.63 4.77
CA LEU A 66 9.37 -29.23 6.13
C LEU A 66 9.38 -27.70 6.31
N ILE A 67 10.39 -27.01 5.79
CA ILE A 67 10.46 -25.56 5.82
C ILE A 67 9.27 -24.98 5.05
N ARG A 68 8.98 -25.47 3.85
CA ARG A 68 7.84 -25.02 3.04
C ARG A 68 6.51 -25.22 3.79
N ARG A 69 6.23 -26.42 4.28
CA ARG A 69 4.99 -26.72 5.04
C ARG A 69 4.87 -25.88 6.31
N THR A 70 5.98 -25.62 6.99
CA THR A 70 5.97 -24.79 8.20
C THR A 70 5.65 -23.34 7.87
N ARG A 71 6.22 -22.80 6.76
CA ARG A 71 5.88 -21.45 6.28
C ARG A 71 4.42 -21.33 5.87
N GLU A 72 3.88 -22.32 5.15
CA GLU A 72 2.47 -22.37 4.77
C GLU A 72 1.55 -22.38 6.00
N ARG A 73 1.91 -23.16 7.05
CA ARG A 73 1.16 -23.18 8.31
C ARG A 73 1.25 -21.85 9.06
N ILE A 74 2.44 -21.26 9.16
CA ILE A 74 2.61 -19.92 9.77
C ILE A 74 1.76 -18.89 9.03
N ALA A 75 1.75 -18.89 7.71
CA ALA A 75 0.94 -17.97 6.92
C ALA A 75 -0.57 -18.17 7.20
N ALA A 76 -1.04 -19.42 7.25
CA ALA A 76 -2.44 -19.72 7.55
C ALA A 76 -2.84 -19.29 8.97
N GLU A 77 -2.00 -19.54 9.98
CA GLU A 77 -2.25 -19.11 11.36
C GLU A 77 -2.20 -17.59 11.51
N THR A 78 -1.29 -16.91 10.79
CA THR A 78 -1.21 -15.44 10.77
C THR A 78 -2.48 -14.85 10.15
N GLU A 79 -2.95 -15.42 9.04
CA GLU A 79 -4.21 -15.01 8.39
C GLU A 79 -5.41 -15.19 9.35
N LEU A 80 -5.48 -16.33 10.03
CA LEU A 80 -6.53 -16.58 11.03
C LEU A 80 -6.47 -15.57 12.18
N LEU A 81 -5.27 -15.29 12.70
CA LEU A 81 -5.07 -14.32 13.78
C LEU A 81 -5.51 -12.92 13.34
N THR A 82 -5.13 -12.49 12.14
CA THR A 82 -5.55 -11.21 11.56
C THR A 82 -7.08 -11.12 11.47
N ARG A 83 -7.72 -12.18 10.99
CA ARG A 83 -9.19 -12.27 10.92
C ARG A 83 -9.85 -12.18 12.29
N LEU A 84 -9.30 -12.87 13.29
CA LEU A 84 -9.80 -12.81 14.68
C LEU A 84 -9.65 -11.42 15.29
N HIS A 85 -8.52 -10.73 15.04
CA HIS A 85 -8.32 -9.35 15.49
C HIS A 85 -9.34 -8.39 14.85
N ARG A 86 -9.66 -8.54 13.56
CA ARG A 86 -10.69 -7.72 12.89
C ARG A 86 -12.08 -7.91 13.50
N VAL A 87 -12.45 -9.15 13.82
CA VAL A 87 -13.72 -9.43 14.51
C VAL A 87 -13.70 -8.82 15.92
N HIS A 88 -12.61 -9.01 16.66
CA HIS A 88 -12.47 -8.46 18.02
C HIS A 88 -12.53 -6.94 18.06
N ALA A 89 -11.95 -6.25 17.08
CA ALA A 89 -11.93 -4.79 17.01
C ALA A 89 -13.34 -4.15 16.86
N ARG A 90 -14.35 -4.95 16.46
CA ARG A 90 -15.75 -4.50 16.40
C ARG A 90 -16.52 -4.68 17.70
N GLU A 91 -15.90 -5.31 18.72
CA GLU A 91 -16.52 -5.58 20.01
C GLU A 91 -17.95 -6.18 19.88
N PRO A 92 -18.15 -7.24 19.06
CA PRO A 92 -19.48 -7.75 18.75
C PRO A 92 -20.22 -8.19 20.01
N ALA A 93 -21.46 -7.73 20.16
CA ALA A 93 -22.31 -8.06 21.31
C ALA A 93 -22.88 -9.48 21.24
N GLY A 94 -22.91 -10.09 20.06
CA GLY A 94 -23.47 -11.42 19.84
C GLY A 94 -22.98 -12.15 18.61
N TRP A 95 -23.40 -13.41 18.47
CA TRP A 95 -22.98 -14.27 17.36
C TRP A 95 -23.46 -13.78 15.99
N GLU A 96 -24.58 -13.09 15.89
CA GLU A 96 -25.09 -12.55 14.62
C GLU A 96 -24.14 -11.51 14.05
N GLU A 97 -23.63 -10.60 14.89
CA GLU A 97 -22.65 -9.60 14.50
C GLU A 97 -21.30 -10.23 14.09
N VAL A 98 -20.84 -11.23 14.83
CA VAL A 98 -19.62 -11.98 14.46
C VAL A 98 -19.77 -12.60 13.07
N LEU A 99 -20.91 -13.26 12.79
CA LEU A 99 -21.16 -13.90 11.51
C LEU A 99 -21.30 -12.89 10.38
N GLN A 100 -21.89 -11.73 10.63
CA GLN A 100 -22.00 -10.64 9.67
C GLN A 100 -20.61 -10.10 9.29
N VAL A 101 -19.77 -9.75 10.25
CA VAL A 101 -18.39 -9.30 10.01
C VAL A 101 -17.61 -10.33 9.21
N LEU A 102 -17.70 -11.61 9.59
CA LEU A 102 -17.00 -12.69 8.88
C LEU A 102 -17.50 -12.86 7.43
N ALA A 103 -18.81 -12.71 7.19
CA ALA A 103 -19.38 -12.79 5.84
C ALA A 103 -18.89 -11.63 4.96
N LEU A 104 -18.83 -10.41 5.50
CA LEU A 104 -18.32 -9.23 4.78
C LEU A 104 -16.82 -9.35 4.49
N LEU A 105 -16.02 -9.75 5.48
CA LEU A 105 -14.57 -9.98 5.28
C LEU A 105 -14.30 -11.05 4.22
N ARG A 106 -15.12 -12.11 4.17
CA ARG A 106 -15.03 -13.11 3.10
C ARG A 106 -15.41 -12.53 1.75
N GLY A 107 -16.49 -11.75 1.69
CA GLY A 107 -16.95 -11.10 0.46
C GLY A 107 -15.96 -10.10 -0.11
N LEU A 108 -15.20 -9.41 0.74
CA LEU A 108 -14.12 -8.50 0.31
C LEU A 108 -12.93 -9.24 -0.33
N GLY A 109 -12.73 -10.52 -0.02
CA GLY A 109 -11.70 -11.37 -0.61
C GLY A 109 -12.22 -12.37 -1.66
N ASP A 110 -13.43 -12.20 -2.18
CA ASP A 110 -14.02 -13.08 -3.19
C ASP A 110 -13.33 -12.93 -4.56
N ASP A 111 -13.25 -14.00 -5.34
CA ASP A 111 -12.67 -13.97 -6.69
C ASP A 111 -13.55 -13.14 -7.66
N ASP A 112 -14.88 -13.12 -7.44
CA ASP A 112 -15.83 -12.35 -8.25
C ASP A 112 -15.84 -10.87 -7.86
N ALA A 113 -15.48 -10.00 -8.80
CA ALA A 113 -15.49 -8.55 -8.61
C ALA A 113 -16.87 -8.00 -8.20
N ALA A 114 -17.97 -8.58 -8.71
CA ALA A 114 -19.32 -8.15 -8.32
C ALA A 114 -19.64 -8.55 -6.87
N ALA A 115 -19.10 -9.67 -6.38
CA ALA A 115 -19.21 -10.06 -4.97
C ALA A 115 -18.42 -9.09 -4.08
N ARG A 116 -17.16 -8.77 -4.45
CA ARG A 116 -16.34 -7.78 -3.72
C ARG A 116 -17.00 -6.40 -3.69
N HIS A 117 -17.56 -5.96 -4.82
CA HIS A 117 -18.26 -4.69 -4.90
C HIS A 117 -19.47 -4.62 -3.93
N ARG A 118 -20.30 -5.67 -3.89
CA ARG A 118 -21.44 -5.74 -2.96
C ARG A 118 -20.98 -5.77 -1.50
N ALA A 119 -19.92 -6.54 -1.21
CA ALA A 119 -19.34 -6.59 0.13
C ALA A 119 -18.79 -5.22 0.57
N ALA A 120 -18.08 -4.52 -0.30
CA ALA A 120 -17.56 -3.17 -0.02
C ALA A 120 -18.67 -2.18 0.31
N LEU A 121 -19.76 -2.17 -0.46
CA LEU A 121 -20.94 -1.32 -0.18
C LEU A 121 -21.59 -1.62 1.18
N ALA A 122 -21.67 -2.90 1.55
CA ALA A 122 -22.28 -3.34 2.80
C ALA A 122 -21.34 -3.23 4.01
N SER A 123 -20.07 -2.88 3.81
CA SER A 123 -19.05 -2.88 4.86
C SER A 123 -18.92 -1.56 5.63
N VAL A 124 -19.62 -0.51 5.20
CA VAL A 124 -19.60 0.80 5.88
C VAL A 124 -20.17 0.64 7.29
N ASP A 125 -19.37 1.05 8.29
CA ASP A 125 -19.69 0.95 9.72
C ASP A 125 -19.82 -0.49 10.28
N GLU A 126 -19.71 -1.52 9.42
CA GLU A 126 -19.85 -2.93 9.81
C GLU A 126 -18.49 -3.67 9.89
N VAL A 127 -17.48 -3.16 9.19
CA VAL A 127 -16.13 -3.75 9.13
C VAL A 127 -15.11 -2.73 9.63
N PRO A 128 -14.04 -3.15 10.34
CA PRO A 128 -12.96 -2.24 10.72
C PRO A 128 -12.37 -1.52 9.51
N ALA A 129 -12.09 -0.21 9.66
CA ALA A 129 -11.51 0.61 8.60
C ALA A 129 -10.16 0.07 8.09
N GLU A 130 -9.38 -0.59 8.96
CA GLU A 130 -8.13 -1.26 8.61
C GLU A 130 -8.36 -2.37 7.56
N ALA A 131 -9.44 -3.15 7.70
CA ALA A 131 -9.75 -4.21 6.75
C ALA A 131 -10.21 -3.64 5.39
N LEU A 132 -10.92 -2.51 5.39
CA LEU A 132 -11.27 -1.79 4.17
C LEU A 132 -10.02 -1.20 3.50
N ALA A 133 -9.09 -0.64 4.27
CA ALA A 133 -7.82 -0.12 3.76
C ALA A 133 -6.98 -1.22 3.13
N GLU A 134 -6.83 -2.37 3.80
CA GLU A 134 -6.10 -3.53 3.25
C GLU A 134 -6.75 -4.04 1.95
N ALA A 135 -8.10 -4.16 1.92
CA ALA A 135 -8.82 -4.55 0.71
C ALA A 135 -8.59 -3.53 -0.43
N ALA A 136 -8.63 -2.23 -0.13
CA ALA A 136 -8.37 -1.18 -1.11
C ALA A 136 -6.93 -1.20 -1.65
N LEU A 137 -5.94 -1.57 -0.82
CA LEU A 137 -4.55 -1.72 -1.23
C LEU A 137 -4.33 -2.93 -2.15
N GLY A 138 -5.12 -3.98 -2.01
CA GLY A 138 -5.06 -5.19 -2.83
C GLY A 138 -5.93 -5.18 -4.09
N GLU A 139 -6.84 -4.22 -4.26
CA GLU A 139 -7.86 -4.26 -5.31
C GLU A 139 -7.38 -3.71 -6.65
N ASP A 140 -7.46 -4.52 -7.69
CA ASP A 140 -7.07 -4.16 -9.05
C ASP A 140 -8.26 -3.72 -9.93
N ASP A 141 -9.49 -4.12 -9.60
CA ASP A 141 -10.67 -3.67 -10.34
C ASP A 141 -10.99 -2.19 -9.98
N PRO A 142 -11.03 -1.27 -10.96
CA PRO A 142 -11.19 0.15 -10.70
C PRO A 142 -12.54 0.52 -10.10
N TYR A 143 -13.60 -0.26 -10.38
CA TYR A 143 -14.94 -0.01 -9.84
C TYR A 143 -15.02 -0.44 -8.38
N VAL A 144 -14.50 -1.63 -8.06
CA VAL A 144 -14.42 -2.11 -6.68
C VAL A 144 -13.52 -1.21 -5.85
N ALA A 145 -12.35 -0.83 -6.38
CA ALA A 145 -11.42 0.09 -5.73
C ALA A 145 -12.07 1.45 -5.41
N GLY A 146 -12.92 1.97 -6.32
CA GLY A 146 -13.68 3.20 -6.08
C GLY A 146 -14.63 3.06 -4.90
N VAL A 147 -15.38 1.96 -4.83
CA VAL A 147 -16.31 1.71 -3.72
C VAL A 147 -15.58 1.49 -2.40
N LEU A 148 -14.46 0.78 -2.40
CA LEU A 148 -13.65 0.57 -1.19
C LEU A 148 -13.12 1.88 -0.63
N ARG A 149 -12.61 2.79 -1.48
CA ARG A 149 -12.18 4.13 -1.04
C ARG A 149 -13.32 4.94 -0.48
N TRP A 150 -14.48 4.92 -1.15
CA TRP A 150 -15.69 5.59 -0.66
C TRP A 150 -16.12 5.02 0.71
N ALA A 151 -16.16 3.70 0.86
CA ALA A 151 -16.51 3.05 2.12
C ALA A 151 -15.53 3.42 3.24
N LEU A 152 -14.23 3.39 2.92
CA LEU A 152 -13.16 3.77 3.83
C LEU A 152 -13.27 5.24 4.27
N ALA A 153 -13.54 6.15 3.34
CA ALA A 153 -13.72 7.58 3.63
C ALA A 153 -14.91 7.83 4.57
N ARG A 154 -15.96 7.02 4.46
CA ARG A 154 -17.13 7.10 5.36
C ARG A 154 -16.89 6.49 6.73
N SER A 155 -16.18 5.38 6.79
CA SER A 155 -15.85 4.69 8.06
C SER A 155 -14.86 5.50 8.91
N GLY A 156 -14.01 6.31 8.27
CA GLY A 156 -12.96 7.11 8.92
C GLY A 156 -11.92 6.22 9.62
N GLY A 157 -10.67 6.25 9.19
CA GLY A 157 -9.60 5.41 9.77
C GLY A 157 -8.81 4.64 8.72
N GLY A 158 -8.14 3.56 9.13
CA GLY A 158 -7.28 2.76 8.25
C GLY A 158 -5.98 3.45 7.83
N THR A 159 -5.66 4.60 8.42
CA THR A 159 -4.48 5.40 8.08
C THR A 159 -3.17 4.67 8.34
N ALA A 160 -3.11 3.79 9.35
CA ALA A 160 -1.93 2.95 9.61
C ALA A 160 -1.65 1.99 8.45
N ALA A 161 -2.65 1.28 7.95
CA ALA A 161 -2.50 0.38 6.80
C ALA A 161 -2.14 1.15 5.52
N LEU A 162 -2.71 2.35 5.32
CA LEU A 162 -2.37 3.20 4.18
C LEU A 162 -0.95 3.75 4.26
N ALA A 163 -0.45 4.07 5.47
CA ALA A 163 0.95 4.47 5.68
C ALA A 163 1.92 3.34 5.30
N GLU A 164 1.62 2.09 5.70
CA GLU A 164 2.37 0.92 5.26
C GLU A 164 2.30 0.76 3.73
N GLY A 165 1.12 0.98 3.14
CA GLY A 165 0.92 0.97 1.70
C GLY A 165 1.78 1.98 0.95
N LEU A 166 1.98 3.20 1.48
CA LEU A 166 2.89 4.21 0.92
C LEU A 166 4.37 3.76 0.94
N ALA A 167 4.75 2.93 1.89
CA ALA A 167 6.11 2.37 2.01
C ALA A 167 6.30 1.06 1.21
N SER A 168 5.27 0.55 0.54
CA SER A 168 5.33 -0.70 -0.22
C SER A 168 6.39 -0.65 -1.33
N PRO A 169 7.13 -1.73 -1.58
CA PRO A 169 8.00 -1.86 -2.75
C PRO A 169 7.22 -1.85 -4.07
N ASP A 170 5.94 -2.24 -4.07
CA ASP A 170 5.07 -2.25 -5.24
C ASP A 170 4.49 -0.86 -5.53
N ALA A 171 4.77 -0.33 -6.73
CA ALA A 171 4.29 0.98 -7.16
C ALA A 171 2.76 1.05 -7.27
N ALA A 172 2.09 -0.04 -7.63
CA ALA A 172 0.64 -0.08 -7.71
C ALA A 172 -0.01 0.03 -6.32
N VAL A 173 0.58 -0.61 -5.31
CA VAL A 173 0.13 -0.49 -3.91
C VAL A 173 0.33 0.93 -3.40
N ARG A 174 1.49 1.57 -3.69
CA ARG A 174 1.73 2.97 -3.32
C ARG A 174 0.73 3.94 -3.97
N ASP A 175 0.41 3.75 -5.26
CA ASP A 175 -0.59 4.58 -5.95
C ASP A 175 -1.99 4.39 -5.34
N ARG A 176 -2.39 3.15 -5.01
CA ARG A 176 -3.65 2.88 -4.32
C ARG A 176 -3.70 3.53 -2.93
N ALA A 177 -2.61 3.47 -2.17
CA ALA A 177 -2.50 4.09 -0.85
C ALA A 177 -2.70 5.61 -0.90
N VAL A 178 -1.96 6.30 -1.78
CA VAL A 178 -2.09 7.76 -1.89
C VAL A 178 -3.46 8.18 -2.42
N ARG A 179 -4.10 7.39 -3.29
CA ARG A 179 -5.49 7.64 -3.73
C ARG A 179 -6.49 7.52 -2.59
N ALA A 180 -6.35 6.49 -1.75
CA ALA A 180 -7.22 6.31 -0.60
C ALA A 180 -7.04 7.47 0.40
N LEU A 181 -5.81 7.85 0.73
CA LEU A 181 -5.53 9.01 1.60
C LEU A 181 -6.10 10.33 1.04
N ALA A 182 -6.10 10.50 -0.28
CA ALA A 182 -6.65 11.68 -0.93
C ALA A 182 -8.17 11.85 -0.71
N GLU A 183 -8.90 10.75 -0.52
CA GLU A 183 -10.34 10.74 -0.27
C GLU A 183 -10.69 10.79 1.24
N LEU A 184 -9.73 10.45 2.13
CA LEU A 184 -9.93 10.52 3.57
C LEU A 184 -9.92 11.98 4.06
N PRO A 185 -10.93 12.43 4.82
CA PRO A 185 -10.89 13.72 5.48
C PRO A 185 -10.05 13.65 6.76
N GLY A 186 -9.40 14.77 7.09
CA GLY A 186 -8.83 14.97 8.42
C GLY A 186 -7.31 14.97 8.52
N GLY A 187 -6.85 15.44 9.70
CA GLY A 187 -5.46 15.81 9.93
C GLY A 187 -4.44 14.68 9.87
N GLU A 188 -4.84 13.44 10.18
CA GLU A 188 -3.93 12.28 10.10
C GLU A 188 -3.62 11.91 8.64
N ALA A 189 -4.65 11.88 7.77
CA ALA A 189 -4.45 11.68 6.34
C ALA A 189 -3.63 12.83 5.73
N ASP A 190 -3.90 14.08 6.14
CA ASP A 190 -3.15 15.24 5.68
C ASP A 190 -1.68 15.20 6.14
N ALA A 191 -1.39 14.70 7.34
CA ALA A 191 -0.03 14.51 7.81
C ALA A 191 0.73 13.49 6.94
N LEU A 192 0.13 12.34 6.63
CA LEU A 192 0.71 11.33 5.75
C LEU A 192 0.91 11.86 4.31
N LEU A 193 -0.03 12.67 3.82
CA LEU A 193 0.12 13.32 2.51
C LEU A 193 1.23 14.38 2.51
N ARG A 194 1.45 15.13 3.61
CA ARG A 194 2.59 16.05 3.73
C ARG A 194 3.92 15.29 3.71
N ASP A 195 4.02 14.19 4.44
CA ASP A 195 5.21 13.34 4.39
C ASP A 195 5.43 12.77 2.98
N ALA A 196 4.35 12.44 2.25
CA ALA A 196 4.39 11.94 0.89
C ALA A 196 4.88 12.99 -0.15
N LEU A 197 4.92 14.28 0.17
CA LEU A 197 5.55 15.31 -0.68
C LEU A 197 7.05 15.09 -0.88
N ALA A 198 7.72 14.40 0.06
CA ALA A 198 9.13 14.02 -0.04
C ALA A 198 9.33 12.62 -0.66
N SER A 199 8.28 11.93 -1.09
CA SER A 199 8.38 10.59 -1.67
C SER A 199 9.29 10.56 -2.90
N PRO A 200 10.17 9.55 -3.05
CA PRO A 200 10.93 9.34 -4.28
C PRO A 200 10.03 8.97 -5.48
N ASP A 201 8.83 8.41 -5.20
CA ASP A 201 7.85 8.07 -6.23
C ASP A 201 7.12 9.34 -6.71
N ALA A 202 7.32 9.67 -7.99
CA ALA A 202 6.76 10.89 -8.57
C ALA A 202 5.23 10.87 -8.70
N VAL A 203 4.60 9.68 -8.75
CA VAL A 203 3.12 9.54 -8.78
C VAL A 203 2.56 9.84 -7.40
N VAL A 204 3.13 9.24 -6.36
CA VAL A 204 2.77 9.49 -4.96
C VAL A 204 2.93 10.96 -4.62
N ARG A 205 4.12 11.52 -4.89
CA ARG A 205 4.44 12.93 -4.62
C ARG A 205 3.48 13.89 -5.32
N GLY A 206 3.21 13.64 -6.61
CA GLY A 206 2.32 14.49 -7.40
C GLY A 206 0.88 14.45 -6.92
N ARG A 207 0.36 13.26 -6.58
CA ARG A 207 -1.02 13.12 -6.07
C ARG A 207 -1.18 13.75 -4.69
N ALA A 208 -0.21 13.55 -3.81
CA ALA A 208 -0.19 14.21 -2.50
C ALA A 208 -0.24 15.73 -2.63
N ALA A 209 0.57 16.31 -3.53
CA ALA A 209 0.59 17.75 -3.77
C ALA A 209 -0.74 18.27 -4.32
N LEU A 210 -1.35 17.60 -5.30
CA LEU A 210 -2.66 17.99 -5.83
C LEU A 210 -3.73 17.98 -4.74
N THR A 211 -3.77 16.93 -3.93
CA THR A 211 -4.75 16.83 -2.84
C THR A 211 -4.55 17.93 -1.79
N LEU A 212 -3.33 18.11 -1.32
CA LEU A 212 -3.01 19.13 -0.32
C LEU A 212 -3.25 20.55 -0.86
N GLY A 213 -2.89 20.79 -2.12
CA GLY A 213 -3.12 22.08 -2.77
C GLY A 213 -4.62 22.45 -2.82
N THR A 214 -5.50 21.49 -3.17
CA THR A 214 -6.95 21.71 -3.18
C THR A 214 -7.54 21.88 -1.77
N ARG A 215 -6.84 21.36 -0.73
CA ARG A 215 -7.20 21.54 0.69
C ARG A 215 -6.65 22.85 1.29
N GLY A 216 -5.90 23.64 0.53
CA GLY A 216 -5.33 24.90 1.00
C GLY A 216 -3.99 24.78 1.73
N GLU A 217 -3.32 23.65 1.67
CA GLU A 217 -2.04 23.38 2.34
C GLU A 217 -0.87 23.94 1.55
N ALA A 218 -0.27 25.01 2.05
CA ALA A 218 0.77 25.78 1.34
C ALA A 218 2.05 24.97 1.04
N ASP A 219 2.36 23.96 1.82
CA ASP A 219 3.54 23.10 1.67
C ASP A 219 3.54 22.33 0.33
N ALA A 220 2.39 22.20 -0.32
CA ALA A 220 2.26 21.57 -1.62
C ALA A 220 2.80 22.44 -2.78
N ALA A 221 2.90 23.77 -2.61
CA ALA A 221 3.20 24.68 -3.70
C ALA A 221 4.49 24.38 -4.49
N PRO A 222 5.64 24.03 -3.88
CA PRO A 222 6.84 23.69 -4.64
C PRO A 222 6.65 22.47 -5.56
N VAL A 223 5.98 21.42 -5.07
CA VAL A 223 5.73 20.20 -5.86
C VAL A 223 4.71 20.46 -6.97
N LEU A 224 3.69 21.28 -6.73
CA LEU A 224 2.74 21.72 -7.76
C LEU A 224 3.43 22.48 -8.89
N VAL A 225 4.38 23.37 -8.57
CA VAL A 225 5.20 24.05 -9.57
C VAL A 225 6.05 23.05 -10.37
N ASP A 226 6.61 22.04 -9.72
CA ASP A 226 7.35 20.97 -10.40
C ASP A 226 6.45 20.15 -11.36
N LEU A 227 5.18 19.91 -10.99
CA LEU A 227 4.19 19.27 -11.89
C LEU A 227 3.92 20.13 -13.13
N VAL A 228 3.75 21.44 -12.96
CA VAL A 228 3.59 22.39 -14.07
C VAL A 228 4.81 22.34 -14.99
N VAL A 229 6.03 22.40 -14.45
CA VAL A 229 7.27 22.29 -15.22
C VAL A 229 7.34 20.97 -15.99
N ALA A 230 7.00 19.86 -15.34
CA ALA A 230 7.04 18.52 -15.93
C ALA A 230 5.93 18.26 -16.96
N GLY A 231 4.87 19.08 -17.00
CA GLY A 231 3.70 18.88 -17.86
C GLY A 231 2.89 17.62 -17.47
N ARG A 232 2.86 17.33 -16.17
CA ARG A 232 2.07 16.23 -15.60
C ARG A 232 0.99 16.81 -14.70
N ASN A 233 -0.27 16.59 -15.04
CA ASN A 233 -1.41 17.22 -14.37
C ASN A 233 -1.22 18.73 -14.18
N ASP A 234 -0.60 19.36 -15.17
CA ASP A 234 -0.18 20.77 -15.12
C ASP A 234 -1.36 21.74 -14.97
N THR A 235 -2.51 21.42 -15.58
CA THR A 235 -3.74 22.21 -15.41
C THR A 235 -4.26 22.10 -13.97
N ASP A 236 -4.40 20.87 -13.44
CA ASP A 236 -4.88 20.66 -12.06
C ASP A 236 -3.90 21.28 -11.05
N ALA A 237 -2.59 21.21 -11.33
CA ALA A 237 -1.57 21.82 -10.49
C ALA A 237 -1.65 23.36 -10.52
N ALA A 238 -1.89 23.96 -11.68
CA ALA A 238 -2.08 25.41 -11.82
C ALA A 238 -3.35 25.88 -11.09
N ASP A 239 -4.45 25.12 -11.18
CA ASP A 239 -5.70 25.39 -10.46
C ASP A 239 -5.50 25.31 -8.94
N ALA A 240 -4.79 24.26 -8.46
CA ALA A 240 -4.45 24.12 -7.05
C ALA A 240 -3.55 25.28 -6.54
N LEU A 241 -2.59 25.73 -7.34
CA LEU A 241 -1.80 26.93 -7.03
C LEU A 241 -2.68 28.19 -6.95
N GLY A 242 -3.69 28.31 -7.80
CA GLY A 242 -4.69 29.37 -7.75
C GLY A 242 -5.52 29.34 -6.45
N VAL A 243 -5.92 28.16 -5.99
CA VAL A 243 -6.59 27.98 -4.68
C VAL A 243 -5.67 28.43 -3.54
N LEU A 244 -4.40 28.02 -3.55
CA LEU A 244 -3.42 28.38 -2.54
C LEU A 244 -3.10 29.88 -2.52
N ALA A 245 -3.29 30.58 -3.64
CA ALA A 245 -3.06 32.02 -3.76
C ALA A 245 -4.25 32.86 -3.26
N GLY A 246 -5.07 32.35 -2.35
CA GLY A 246 -6.28 32.98 -1.85
C GLY A 246 -6.07 34.26 -1.04
N ASP A 247 -4.86 34.54 -0.56
CA ASP A 247 -4.47 35.78 0.08
C ASP A 247 -3.23 36.41 -0.61
N ASP A 248 -3.04 37.75 -0.47
CA ASP A 248 -1.97 38.49 -1.16
C ASP A 248 -0.57 37.97 -0.76
N GLY A 249 -0.37 37.54 0.49
CA GLY A 249 0.92 37.02 0.94
C GLY A 249 1.25 35.65 0.38
N ALA A 250 0.26 34.78 0.24
CA ALA A 250 0.40 33.47 -0.43
C ALA A 250 0.57 33.63 -1.93
N ALA A 251 -0.21 34.54 -2.55
CA ALA A 251 -0.11 34.85 -3.96
C ALA A 251 1.30 35.30 -4.36
N ASP A 252 1.91 36.23 -3.59
CA ASP A 252 3.27 36.69 -3.86
C ASP A 252 4.33 35.59 -3.71
N ARG A 253 4.19 34.70 -2.72
CA ARG A 253 5.09 33.54 -2.56
C ARG A 253 4.99 32.58 -3.76
N ILE A 254 3.76 32.25 -4.19
CA ILE A 254 3.52 31.34 -5.32
C ILE A 254 4.01 31.96 -6.62
N ALA A 255 3.70 33.26 -6.87
CA ALA A 255 4.22 33.97 -8.02
C ALA A 255 5.75 33.93 -8.05
N SER A 256 6.41 34.13 -6.91
CA SER A 256 7.87 34.08 -6.82
C SER A 256 8.44 32.70 -7.14
N LEU A 257 7.78 31.61 -6.73
CA LEU A 257 8.16 30.24 -7.10
C LEU A 257 8.06 30.02 -8.61
N LEU A 258 6.95 30.42 -9.24
CA LEU A 258 6.76 30.31 -10.68
C LEU A 258 7.79 31.14 -11.46
N VAL A 259 8.06 32.38 -11.01
CA VAL A 259 9.08 33.28 -11.59
C VAL A 259 10.49 32.70 -11.47
N GLY A 260 10.81 32.12 -10.30
CA GLY A 260 12.10 31.45 -10.10
C GLY A 260 12.33 30.33 -11.11
N ARG A 261 11.28 29.51 -11.39
CA ARG A 261 11.36 28.46 -12.43
C ARG A 261 11.42 29.02 -13.85
N LEU A 262 10.75 30.15 -14.13
CA LEU A 262 10.84 30.85 -15.43
C LEU A 262 12.24 31.42 -15.69
N ALA A 263 12.93 31.85 -14.63
CA ALA A 263 14.29 32.41 -14.73
C ALA A 263 15.38 31.33 -14.85
N ASP A 264 15.05 30.02 -14.58
CA ASP A 264 15.99 28.92 -14.71
C ASP A 264 16.28 28.65 -16.20
N GLU A 265 17.54 28.77 -16.61
CA GLU A 265 17.99 28.51 -18.00
C GLU A 265 17.73 27.07 -18.46
N ALA A 266 17.62 26.11 -17.52
CA ALA A 266 17.27 24.71 -17.81
C ALA A 266 15.78 24.54 -18.17
N THR A 267 14.92 25.53 -17.92
CA THR A 267 13.49 25.46 -18.20
C THR A 267 13.22 25.61 -19.70
N GLY A 268 12.87 24.53 -20.37
CA GLY A 268 12.58 24.50 -21.80
C GLY A 268 11.31 25.29 -22.18
N ALA A 269 11.18 25.66 -23.48
CA ALA A 269 10.10 26.49 -23.99
C ALA A 269 8.69 26.02 -23.63
N SER A 270 8.43 24.71 -23.73
CA SER A 270 7.12 24.15 -23.35
C SER A 270 6.79 24.34 -21.86
N ALA A 271 7.77 24.16 -20.97
CA ALA A 271 7.59 24.39 -19.54
C ALA A 271 7.39 25.90 -19.24
N ARG A 272 8.13 26.80 -19.94
CA ARG A 272 7.93 28.23 -19.82
C ARG A 272 6.51 28.65 -20.22
N GLY A 273 5.96 28.06 -21.29
CA GLY A 273 4.56 28.28 -21.69
C GLY A 273 3.56 27.89 -20.59
N ARG A 274 3.71 26.68 -19.99
CA ARG A 274 2.84 26.22 -18.90
C ARG A 274 2.98 27.08 -17.64
N LEU A 275 4.19 27.43 -17.23
CA LEU A 275 4.43 28.35 -16.10
C LEU A 275 3.80 29.72 -16.32
N THR A 276 3.88 30.27 -17.56
CA THR A 276 3.21 31.52 -17.93
C THR A 276 1.69 31.37 -17.80
N GLN A 277 1.11 30.27 -18.26
CA GLN A 277 -0.32 29.99 -18.10
C GLN A 277 -0.72 29.85 -16.60
N ALA A 278 0.08 29.17 -15.77
CA ALA A 278 -0.17 29.05 -14.36
C ALA A 278 -0.23 30.40 -13.64
N LEU A 279 0.54 31.39 -14.07
CA LEU A 279 0.46 32.77 -13.54
C LEU A 279 -0.94 33.40 -13.75
N ALA A 280 -1.77 32.91 -14.67
CA ALA A 280 -3.12 33.45 -14.91
C ALA A 280 -4.00 33.39 -13.65
N GLY A 281 -3.91 32.31 -12.91
CA GLY A 281 -4.69 32.05 -11.67
C GLY A 281 -4.13 32.73 -10.42
N ILE A 282 -2.92 33.33 -10.49
CA ILE A 282 -2.26 33.93 -9.34
C ILE A 282 -2.54 35.43 -9.30
N PRO A 283 -3.26 35.97 -8.31
CA PRO A 283 -3.51 37.40 -8.20
C PRO A 283 -2.26 38.18 -7.76
N GLY A 284 -2.37 39.51 -7.73
CA GLY A 284 -1.36 40.38 -7.15
C GLY A 284 -0.34 40.98 -8.12
N ALA A 285 0.46 41.91 -7.57
CA ALA A 285 1.38 42.70 -8.33
C ALA A 285 2.60 41.91 -8.85
N THR A 286 3.05 40.91 -8.10
CA THR A 286 4.22 40.10 -8.48
C THR A 286 3.94 39.27 -9.73
N ALA A 287 2.77 38.61 -9.83
CA ALA A 287 2.37 37.89 -11.02
C ALA A 287 2.17 38.82 -12.23
N SER A 288 1.57 40.01 -12.01
CA SER A 288 1.38 41.00 -13.09
C SER A 288 2.70 41.54 -13.61
N ARG A 289 3.67 41.86 -12.74
CA ARG A 289 5.03 42.29 -13.16
C ARG A 289 5.74 41.16 -13.93
N ALA A 290 5.61 39.91 -13.49
CA ALA A 290 6.20 38.79 -14.21
C ALA A 290 5.62 38.65 -15.62
N LEU A 291 4.30 38.68 -15.77
CA LEU A 291 3.66 38.69 -17.10
C LEU A 291 4.10 39.87 -17.98
N THR A 292 4.28 41.07 -17.39
CA THR A 292 4.78 42.21 -18.13
C THR A 292 6.21 41.99 -18.64
N GLY A 293 7.08 41.40 -17.81
CA GLY A 293 8.45 41.07 -18.22
C GLY A 293 8.52 39.99 -19.31
N LEU A 294 7.51 39.12 -19.41
CA LEU A 294 7.43 38.08 -20.44
C LEU A 294 6.88 38.57 -21.78
N LEU A 295 6.49 39.86 -21.92
CA LEU A 295 6.09 40.44 -23.21
C LEU A 295 7.22 40.45 -24.23
N ASP A 296 8.47 40.58 -23.76
CA ASP A 296 9.68 40.58 -24.55
C ASP A 296 10.41 39.22 -24.51
N ASP A 297 9.71 38.14 -24.14
CA ASP A 297 10.30 36.80 -24.10
C ASP A 297 10.76 36.37 -25.52
N PRO A 298 11.97 35.77 -25.65
CA PRO A 298 12.47 35.28 -26.94
C PRO A 298 11.57 34.23 -27.58
N ASP A 299 10.80 33.46 -26.76
CA ASP A 299 9.77 32.58 -27.28
C ASP A 299 8.47 33.34 -27.53
N ARG A 300 8.14 33.47 -28.83
CA ARG A 300 6.94 34.16 -29.28
C ARG A 300 5.64 33.64 -28.67
N ALA A 301 5.55 32.33 -28.41
CA ALA A 301 4.35 31.72 -27.81
C ALA A 301 4.19 32.16 -26.34
N VAL A 302 5.28 32.23 -25.60
CA VAL A 302 5.31 32.76 -24.23
C VAL A 302 4.90 34.23 -24.21
N ALA A 303 5.50 35.07 -25.07
CA ALA A 303 5.19 36.51 -25.16
C ALA A 303 3.71 36.76 -25.50
N LEU A 304 3.15 36.03 -26.49
CA LEU A 304 1.73 36.13 -26.85
C LEU A 304 0.81 35.70 -25.72
N THR A 305 1.17 34.62 -25.01
CA THR A 305 0.40 34.12 -23.83
C THR A 305 0.41 35.19 -22.73
N ALA A 306 1.55 35.79 -22.43
CA ALA A 306 1.67 36.86 -21.43
C ALA A 306 0.81 38.08 -21.80
N ALA A 307 0.87 38.51 -23.05
CA ALA A 307 0.05 39.63 -23.57
C ALA A 307 -1.45 39.36 -23.44
N TYR A 308 -1.89 38.13 -23.78
CA TYR A 308 -3.29 37.71 -23.65
C TYR A 308 -3.75 37.72 -22.18
N LEU A 309 -2.95 37.20 -21.28
CA LEU A 309 -3.28 37.11 -19.85
C LEU A 309 -3.33 38.50 -19.20
N LEU A 310 -2.43 39.41 -19.56
CA LEU A 310 -2.47 40.80 -19.08
C LEU A 310 -3.73 41.51 -19.54
N ARG A 311 -4.16 41.29 -20.79
CA ARG A 311 -5.43 41.88 -21.28
C ARG A 311 -6.61 41.39 -20.47
N LEU A 312 -6.71 40.07 -20.21
CA LEU A 312 -7.77 39.47 -19.39
C LEU A 312 -7.80 40.03 -17.96
N ARG A 313 -6.64 40.39 -17.40
CA ARG A 313 -6.52 41.02 -16.08
C ARG A 313 -6.99 42.46 -16.06
N GLY A 314 -6.74 43.22 -17.15
CA GLY A 314 -7.16 44.60 -17.27
C GLY A 314 -8.66 44.78 -17.55
N GLU A 315 -9.35 43.73 -17.98
CA GLU A 315 -10.79 43.71 -18.24
C GLU A 315 -11.64 43.32 -16.98
N ARG A 316 -10.97 42.89 -15.88
CA ARG A 316 -11.61 42.60 -14.59
C ARG A 316 -11.45 43.73 -13.61
#